data_e525a62a57eab4eca8b64ee2c77dfd13
#
_entry.id   e525a62a57eab4eca8b64ee2c77dfd13
#
_cell.length_a   1.000
_cell.length_b   1.000
_cell.length_c   1.000
_cell.angle_alpha   90.00
_cell.angle_beta   90.00
_cell.angle_gamma   90.00
#
_symmetry.space_group_name_H-M   'P 1'
#
loop_
_entity.id
_entity.type
_entity.pdbx_description
1 polymer ?
#
loop_
_entity_poly.entity_id
_entity_poly.type
_entity_poly.pdbx_seq_one_letter_code
_entity_poly.pdbx_strand_id
1 'polypeptide(L)'
;MGRVALVVTIVLAVVFAVAGPSSASQCPKLIQKVNDEAGNRLDDAAYNARQLAAEAEELHKAGKHAESEAKAKEAMKQLGIQ
;
A
#
# COMPACT_ATOMS: atom_id res chain seq x y z
N MET A 1 16.68 22.75 29.38
CA MET A 1 16.01 23.04 28.13
C MET A 1 16.48 22.22 26.97
N GLY A 2 17.79 22.12 26.73
CA GLY A 2 18.30 21.24 25.69
C GLY A 2 18.00 19.75 25.88
N ARG A 3 17.76 19.34 27.10
CA ARG A 3 17.48 17.94 27.42
C ARG A 3 16.12 17.48 26.87
N VAL A 4 15.14 18.37 26.88
CA VAL A 4 13.80 18.03 26.39
C VAL A 4 13.82 17.80 24.88
N ALA A 5 14.53 18.62 24.14
CA ALA A 5 14.65 18.48 22.70
C ALA A 5 15.32 17.16 22.32
N LEU A 6 16.33 16.76 23.08
CA LEU A 6 17.04 15.51 22.84
C LEU A 6 16.14 14.28 23.00
N VAL A 7 15.32 14.28 24.04
CA VAL A 7 14.40 13.18 24.30
C VAL A 7 13.37 13.05 23.18
N VAL A 8 12.83 14.14 22.71
CA VAL A 8 11.85 14.15 21.63
C VAL A 8 12.45 13.55 20.35
N THR A 9 13.68 13.88 20.05
CA THR A 9 14.36 13.37 18.86
C THR A 9 14.49 11.85 18.90
N ILE A 10 14.83 11.29 20.05
CA ILE A 10 14.98 9.85 20.21
C ILE A 10 13.65 9.13 20.01
N VAL A 11 12.56 9.66 20.54
CA VAL A 11 11.24 9.07 20.41
C VAL A 11 10.81 9.03 18.94
N LEU A 12 11.03 10.10 18.22
CA LEU A 12 10.69 10.15 16.79
C LEU A 12 11.45 9.11 15.99
N ALA A 13 12.72 8.90 16.28
CA ALA A 13 13.52 7.91 15.58
C ALA A 13 12.99 6.51 15.79
N VAL A 14 12.58 6.18 17.00
CA VAL A 14 12.04 4.86 17.32
C VAL A 14 10.72 4.60 16.58
N VAL A 15 9.81 5.56 16.58
CA VAL A 15 8.52 5.44 15.90
C VAL A 15 8.73 5.22 14.41
N PHE A 16 9.63 5.95 13.82
CA PHE A 16 9.92 5.83 12.40
C PHE A 16 10.45 4.44 12.05
N ALA A 17 11.33 3.90 12.86
CA ALA A 17 11.93 2.59 12.61
C ALA A 17 10.90 1.47 12.66
N VAL A 18 9.88 1.58 13.52
CA VAL A 18 8.87 0.53 13.67
C VAL A 18 7.84 0.57 12.56
N ALA A 19 7.51 1.74 12.04
CA ALA A 19 6.40 1.90 11.10
C ALA A 19 6.73 1.48 9.66
N GLY A 20 8.00 1.44 9.26
CA GLY A 20 8.38 1.39 7.87
C GLY A 20 8.27 0.04 7.12
N PRO A 21 8.85 -1.05 7.62
CA PRO A 21 9.14 -2.21 6.75
C PRO A 21 7.96 -3.07 6.32
N SER A 22 6.94 -3.25 7.16
CA SER A 22 5.91 -4.25 6.90
C SER A 22 4.91 -3.86 5.81
N SER A 23 4.61 -2.58 5.63
CA SER A 23 3.71 -2.13 4.58
C SER A 23 4.33 -2.27 3.19
N ALA A 24 5.62 -1.98 3.09
CA ALA A 24 6.33 -2.01 1.82
C ALA A 24 6.40 -3.40 1.21
N SER A 25 6.43 -4.46 2.01
CA SER A 25 6.54 -5.82 1.49
C SER A 25 5.21 -6.40 1.01
N GLN A 26 4.08 -5.86 1.46
CA GLN A 26 2.77 -6.36 1.07
C GLN A 26 2.23 -5.74 -0.22
N CYS A 27 2.49 -4.46 -0.45
CA CYS A 27 1.94 -3.75 -1.60
C CYS A 27 2.24 -4.41 -2.94
N PRO A 28 3.48 -4.80 -3.24
CA PRO A 28 3.76 -5.44 -4.53
C PRO A 28 3.02 -6.76 -4.72
N LYS A 29 2.87 -7.55 -3.66
CA LYS A 29 2.17 -8.82 -3.72
C LYS A 29 0.69 -8.63 -3.98
N LEU A 30 0.08 -7.66 -3.33
CA LEU A 30 -1.35 -7.36 -3.50
C LEU A 30 -1.63 -6.84 -4.90
N ILE A 31 -0.79 -5.94 -5.39
CA ILE A 31 -0.93 -5.38 -6.73
C ILE A 31 -0.79 -6.47 -7.79
N GLN A 32 0.18 -7.36 -7.63
CA GLN A 32 0.37 -8.47 -8.55
C GLN A 32 -0.84 -9.40 -8.56
N LYS A 33 -1.38 -9.70 -7.40
CA LYS A 33 -2.56 -10.55 -7.28
C LYS A 33 -3.76 -9.96 -8.00
N VAL A 34 -3.96 -8.66 -7.87
CA VAL A 34 -5.02 -7.95 -8.58
C VAL A 34 -4.81 -8.02 -10.09
N ASN A 35 -3.61 -7.73 -10.55
CA ASN A 35 -3.32 -7.72 -11.98
C ASN A 35 -3.46 -9.12 -12.60
N ASP A 36 -3.05 -10.16 -11.88
CA ASP A 36 -3.19 -11.53 -12.36
C ASP A 36 -4.65 -11.91 -12.52
N GLU A 37 -5.48 -11.60 -11.54
CA GLU A 37 -6.89 -11.92 -11.59
C GLU A 37 -7.62 -11.08 -12.63
N ALA A 38 -7.37 -9.78 -12.65
CA ALA A 38 -8.01 -8.86 -13.59
C ALA A 38 -7.58 -9.14 -15.03
N GLY A 39 -6.37 -9.63 -15.25
CA GLY A 39 -5.86 -9.95 -16.56
C GLY A 39 -6.61 -11.08 -17.25
N ASN A 40 -7.29 -11.93 -16.47
CA ASN A 40 -8.05 -13.07 -16.98
C ASN A 40 -9.54 -12.74 -17.18
N ARG A 41 -9.94 -11.51 -16.93
CA ARG A 41 -11.35 -11.11 -16.97
C ARG A 41 -11.53 -9.83 -17.80
N LEU A 42 -12.69 -9.74 -18.43
CA LEU A 42 -13.02 -8.60 -19.29
C LEU A 42 -14.26 -7.83 -18.81
N ASP A 43 -14.68 -8.07 -17.57
CA ASP A 43 -15.86 -7.39 -17.01
C ASP A 43 -15.48 -6.03 -16.41
N ASP A 44 -16.51 -5.27 -16.00
CA ASP A 44 -16.33 -3.95 -15.43
C ASP A 44 -15.53 -3.99 -14.13
N ALA A 45 -15.74 -5.02 -13.32
CA ALA A 45 -15.01 -5.18 -12.08
C ALA A 45 -13.51 -5.31 -12.34
N ALA A 46 -13.13 -6.07 -13.36
CA ALA A 46 -11.74 -6.23 -13.74
C ALA A 46 -11.14 -4.91 -14.23
N TYR A 47 -11.90 -4.16 -15.02
CA TYR A 47 -11.46 -2.85 -15.50
C TYR A 47 -11.20 -1.91 -14.32
N ASN A 48 -12.16 -1.82 -13.39
CA ASN A 48 -12.05 -0.97 -12.22
C ASN A 48 -10.89 -1.40 -11.32
N ALA A 49 -10.70 -2.71 -11.16
CA ALA A 49 -9.62 -3.23 -10.35
C ALA A 49 -8.25 -2.89 -10.94
N ARG A 50 -8.11 -2.92 -12.26
CA ARG A 50 -6.86 -2.51 -12.90
C ARG A 50 -6.56 -1.04 -12.68
N GLN A 51 -7.58 -0.18 -12.67
CA GLN A 51 -7.40 1.24 -12.36
C GLN A 51 -6.91 1.42 -10.92
N LEU A 52 -7.52 0.71 -9.99
CA LEU A 52 -7.13 0.78 -8.58
C LEU A 52 -5.72 0.23 -8.37
N ALA A 53 -5.35 -0.82 -9.09
CA ALA A 53 -4.01 -1.37 -9.01
C ALA A 53 -2.96 -0.37 -9.52
N ALA A 54 -3.28 0.36 -10.59
CA ALA A 54 -2.40 1.39 -11.11
C ALA A 54 -2.22 2.53 -10.09
N GLU A 55 -3.30 2.95 -9.44
CA GLU A 55 -3.23 3.95 -8.38
C GLU A 55 -2.40 3.45 -7.21
N ALA A 56 -2.59 2.18 -6.84
CA ALA A 56 -1.82 1.57 -5.75
C ALA A 56 -0.32 1.57 -6.07
N GLU A 57 0.03 1.28 -7.31
CA GLU A 57 1.43 1.28 -7.73
C GLU A 57 2.04 2.68 -7.63
N GLU A 58 1.30 3.71 -8.08
CA GLU A 58 1.76 5.08 -7.97
C GLU A 58 1.96 5.50 -6.51
N LEU A 59 1.03 5.14 -5.65
CA LEU A 59 1.14 5.44 -4.22
C LEU A 59 2.33 4.72 -3.60
N HIS A 60 2.57 3.48 -4.01
CA HIS A 60 3.72 2.73 -3.52
C HIS A 60 5.03 3.42 -3.91
N LYS A 61 5.15 3.86 -5.15
CA LYS A 61 6.33 4.57 -5.64
C LYS A 61 6.54 5.89 -4.91
N ALA A 62 5.45 6.54 -4.50
CA ALA A 62 5.50 7.79 -3.77
C ALA A 62 5.80 7.60 -2.28
N GLY A 63 5.96 6.36 -1.82
CA GLY A 63 6.22 6.06 -0.42
C GLY A 63 4.99 6.03 0.45
N LYS A 64 3.80 6.11 -0.14
CA LYS A 64 2.53 6.09 0.59
C LYS A 64 2.02 4.67 0.71
N HIS A 65 2.74 3.86 1.47
CA HIS A 65 2.49 2.41 1.51
C HIS A 65 1.12 2.03 2.08
N ALA A 66 0.67 2.70 3.12
CA ALA A 66 -0.65 2.41 3.70
C ALA A 66 -1.78 2.69 2.71
N GLU A 67 -1.70 3.80 1.99
CA GLU A 67 -2.70 4.15 0.98
C GLU A 67 -2.63 3.20 -0.21
N SER A 68 -1.44 2.80 -0.61
CA SER A 68 -1.24 1.83 -1.68
C SER A 68 -1.90 0.50 -1.32
N GLU A 69 -1.67 0.02 -0.11
CA GLU A 69 -2.26 -1.22 0.37
C GLU A 69 -3.79 -1.14 0.39
N ALA A 70 -4.34 -0.01 0.84
CA ALA A 70 -5.78 0.19 0.87
C ALA A 70 -6.39 0.14 -0.54
N LYS A 71 -5.74 0.75 -1.52
CA LYS A 71 -6.21 0.72 -2.91
C LYS A 71 -6.14 -0.68 -3.49
N ALA A 72 -5.07 -1.41 -3.21
CA ALA A 72 -4.93 -2.78 -3.69
C ALA A 72 -6.01 -3.69 -3.08
N LYS A 73 -6.31 -3.52 -1.81
CA LYS A 73 -7.38 -4.30 -1.15
C LYS A 73 -8.75 -3.95 -1.71
N GLU A 74 -8.99 -2.70 -2.02
CA GLU A 74 -10.22 -2.29 -2.66
C GLU A 74 -10.36 -2.95 -4.03
N ALA A 75 -9.27 -3.02 -4.80
CA ALA A 75 -9.27 -3.70 -6.08
C ALA A 75 -9.60 -5.19 -5.91
N MET A 76 -9.03 -5.84 -4.92
CA MET A 76 -9.32 -7.24 -4.63
C MET A 76 -10.79 -7.43 -4.30
N LYS A 77 -11.37 -6.51 -3.56
CA LYS A 77 -12.79 -6.55 -3.21
C LYS A 77 -13.66 -6.43 -4.46
N GLN A 78 -13.30 -5.55 -5.40
CA GLN A 78 -14.00 -5.44 -6.67
C GLN A 78 -13.99 -6.75 -7.45
N LEU A 79 -12.89 -7.48 -7.37
CA LEU A 79 -12.74 -8.75 -8.07
C LEU A 79 -13.37 -9.94 -7.32
N GLY A 80 -13.80 -9.74 -6.08
CA GLY A 80 -14.33 -10.81 -5.24
C GLY A 80 -13.27 -11.78 -4.73
N ILE A 81 -12.03 -11.32 -4.61
CA ILE A 81 -10.92 -12.15 -4.10
C ILE A 81 -10.36 -11.56 -2.79
N GLN A 82 -9.57 -12.38 -2.11
CA GLN A 82 -8.98 -11.96 -0.84
C GLN A 82 -7.51 -12.22 -0.76
#